data_ebd74f1673cc00097089825158fc0dbc
#
_entry.id   ebd74f1673cc00097089825158fc0dbc
#
_cell.length_a   1.000
_cell.length_b   1.000
_cell.length_c   1.000
_cell.angle_alpha   90.00
_cell.angle_beta   90.00
_cell.angle_gamma   90.00
#
_symmetry.space_group_name_H-M   'P 1'
#
loop_
_entity.id
_entity.type
_entity.pdbx_description
1 polymer ?
#
loop_
_entity_poly.entity_id
_entity_poly.type
_entity_poly.pdbx_seq_one_letter_code
_entity_poly.pdbx_strand_id
1 'polypeptide(L)'
;VADHGARVYGKAEIPLETYEIPLMIYSPKHIAPRQVDTLMTQIDIAPTVLGLLGLPYEAPFFGIDSLHERPARTRVALFSHNHDVAILRDNQLVVLGLGKTHQSLTYDPVAKSFKPRADDAALQGLGVAYFQTASDLFKTNRYN
;
A
#
# COMPACT_ATOMS: atom_id res chain seq x y z
N VAL A 1 5.19 11.40 9.84
CA VAL A 1 4.33 10.22 9.59
C VAL A 1 4.31 9.35 10.84
N ALA A 2 3.17 8.75 11.16
CA ALA A 2 3.10 7.73 12.19
C ALA A 2 3.69 6.41 11.66
N ASP A 3 4.22 5.59 12.57
CA ASP A 3 4.78 4.27 12.25
C ASP A 3 3.70 3.18 12.14
N HIS A 4 2.60 3.33 12.90
CA HIS A 4 1.42 2.47 12.85
C HIS A 4 0.16 3.24 13.24
N GLY A 5 -1.00 2.71 12.92
CA GLY A 5 -2.30 3.20 13.36
C GLY A 5 -2.70 2.70 14.74
N ALA A 6 -3.92 3.03 15.15
CA ALA A 6 -4.49 2.52 16.40
C ALA A 6 -4.70 1.01 16.33
N ARG A 7 -4.44 0.30 17.43
CA ARG A 7 -4.75 -1.13 17.51
C ARG A 7 -6.26 -1.33 17.55
N VAL A 8 -6.77 -2.04 16.54
CA VAL A 8 -8.16 -2.46 16.48
C VAL A 8 -8.19 -3.97 16.74
N TYR A 9 -8.86 -4.38 17.82
CA TYR A 9 -8.92 -5.79 18.19
C TYR A 9 -10.04 -6.53 17.44
N GLY A 10 -9.66 -7.51 16.68
CA GLY A 10 -10.35 -8.76 16.49
C GLY A 10 -11.67 -8.80 15.75
N LYS A 11 -11.78 -8.38 14.46
CA LYS A 11 -12.95 -8.81 13.65
C LYS A 11 -12.68 -8.97 12.15
N ALA A 12 -11.59 -8.51 11.62
CA ALA A 12 -11.27 -8.66 10.21
C ALA A 12 -9.95 -9.40 10.03
N GLU A 13 -9.84 -10.18 8.98
CA GLU A 13 -8.58 -10.84 8.62
C GLU A 13 -7.47 -9.81 8.40
N ILE A 14 -7.80 -8.68 7.77
CA ILE A 14 -6.92 -7.51 7.65
C ILE A 14 -7.66 -6.28 8.22
N PRO A 15 -7.37 -5.83 9.45
CA PRO A 15 -8.01 -4.66 10.06
C PRO A 15 -7.41 -3.37 9.46
N LEU A 16 -7.96 -2.86 8.34
CA LEU A 16 -7.41 -1.71 7.61
C LEU A 16 -7.22 -0.48 8.50
N GLU A 17 -8.12 -0.23 9.47
CA GLU A 17 -8.01 0.90 10.39
C GLU A 17 -6.70 0.87 11.21
N THR A 18 -6.14 -0.31 11.46
CA THR A 18 -4.84 -0.43 12.13
C THR A 18 -3.69 0.09 11.27
N TYR A 19 -3.89 0.14 9.97
CA TYR A 19 -2.90 0.60 8.99
C TYR A 19 -3.14 2.03 8.52
N GLU A 20 -4.28 2.64 8.86
CA GLU A 20 -4.54 4.05 8.56
C GLU A 20 -3.69 4.95 9.45
N ILE A 21 -2.76 5.68 8.85
CA ILE A 21 -1.84 6.57 9.54
C ILE A 21 -1.83 7.98 8.92
N PRO A 22 -1.70 9.04 9.72
CA PRO A 22 -1.56 10.39 9.19
C PRO A 22 -0.15 10.62 8.65
N LEU A 23 -0.08 11.30 7.50
CA LEU A 23 1.14 11.87 6.95
C LEU A 23 0.95 13.37 6.76
N MET A 24 1.90 14.16 7.27
CA MET A 24 1.96 15.60 7.04
C MET A 24 3.34 15.97 6.50
N ILE A 25 3.35 16.75 5.41
CA ILE A 25 4.57 17.36 4.88
C ILE A 25 4.44 18.87 5.07
N TYR A 26 5.35 19.46 5.82
CA TYR A 26 5.34 20.87 6.14
C TYR A 26 6.55 21.59 5.52
N SER A 27 6.30 22.43 4.53
CA SER A 27 7.30 23.26 3.89
C SER A 27 6.65 24.53 3.31
N PRO A 28 6.29 25.52 4.14
CA PRO A 28 5.42 26.62 3.74
C PRO A 28 6.03 27.54 2.65
N LYS A 29 7.34 27.50 2.47
CA LYS A 29 8.02 28.24 1.40
C LYS A 29 7.95 27.55 0.03
N HIS A 30 7.69 26.22 0.00
CA HIS A 30 7.81 25.42 -1.23
C HIS A 30 6.53 24.63 -1.56
N ILE A 31 5.65 24.43 -0.58
CA ILE A 31 4.45 23.60 -0.75
C ILE A 31 3.24 24.40 -0.31
N ALA A 32 2.31 24.64 -1.23
CA ALA A 32 1.03 25.25 -0.90
C ALA A 32 0.17 24.29 -0.04
N PRO A 33 -0.60 24.81 0.92
CA PRO A 33 -1.49 23.99 1.73
C PRO A 33 -2.50 23.26 0.84
N ARG A 34 -2.57 21.93 0.97
CA ARG A 34 -3.56 21.09 0.28
C ARG A 34 -3.76 19.78 1.01
N GLN A 35 -4.92 19.18 0.84
CA GLN A 35 -5.19 17.80 1.21
C GLN A 35 -4.94 16.90 0.00
N VAL A 36 -4.38 15.71 0.24
CA VAL A 36 -4.12 14.71 -0.79
C VAL A 36 -4.93 13.46 -0.43
N ASP A 37 -5.97 13.19 -1.22
CA ASP A 37 -6.89 12.06 -0.98
C ASP A 37 -6.50 10.79 -1.75
N THR A 38 -5.30 10.80 -2.34
CA THR A 38 -4.79 9.67 -3.10
C THR A 38 -4.28 8.59 -2.16
N LEU A 39 -4.57 7.32 -2.45
CA LEU A 39 -4.01 6.19 -1.73
C LEU A 39 -2.48 6.28 -1.72
N MET A 40 -1.92 6.35 -0.53
CA MET A 40 -0.49 6.44 -0.28
C MET A 40 -0.11 5.49 0.84
N THR A 41 1.05 4.90 0.75
CA THR A 41 1.58 3.95 1.74
C THR A 41 2.96 4.39 2.22
N GLN A 42 3.49 3.76 3.28
CA GLN A 42 4.82 4.11 3.80
C GLN A 42 5.94 3.91 2.78
N ILE A 43 5.80 2.95 1.87
CA ILE A 43 6.82 2.72 0.82
C ILE A 43 6.88 3.87 -0.22
N ASP A 44 5.85 4.70 -0.29
CA ASP A 44 5.79 5.86 -1.19
C ASP A 44 6.48 7.11 -0.61
N ILE A 45 6.85 7.09 0.67
CA ILE A 45 7.44 8.26 1.35
C ILE A 45 8.78 8.64 0.72
N ALA A 46 9.68 7.67 0.57
CA ALA A 46 11.02 7.94 0.04
C ALA A 46 10.96 8.52 -1.39
N PRO A 47 10.30 7.89 -2.38
CA PRO A 47 10.19 8.46 -3.72
C PRO A 47 9.47 9.81 -3.75
N THR A 48 8.46 10.03 -2.88
CA THR A 48 7.75 11.31 -2.80
C THR A 48 8.65 12.43 -2.26
N VAL A 49 9.45 12.15 -1.23
CA VAL A 49 10.40 13.14 -0.69
C VAL A 49 11.48 13.47 -1.70
N LEU A 50 12.04 12.47 -2.38
CA LEU A 50 13.03 12.70 -3.43
C LEU A 50 12.47 13.55 -4.59
N GLY A 51 11.22 13.26 -5.00
CA GLY A 51 10.51 14.08 -6.00
C GLY A 51 10.29 15.51 -5.55
N LEU A 52 9.88 15.74 -4.30
CA LEU A 52 9.74 17.10 -3.74
C LEU A 52 11.07 17.88 -3.69
N LEU A 53 12.16 17.19 -3.46
CA LEU A 53 13.50 17.79 -3.45
C LEU A 53 14.09 18.00 -4.85
N GLY A 54 13.41 17.52 -5.91
CA GLY A 54 13.90 17.57 -7.27
C GLY A 54 15.18 16.73 -7.49
N LEU A 55 15.40 15.73 -6.64
CA LEU A 55 16.60 14.88 -6.72
C LEU A 55 16.36 13.75 -7.72
N PRO A 56 17.20 13.59 -8.74
CA PRO A 56 17.17 12.41 -9.57
C PRO A 56 17.63 11.19 -8.76
N TYR A 57 16.95 10.07 -8.94
CA TYR A 57 17.33 8.83 -8.29
C TYR A 57 17.03 7.64 -9.20
N GLU A 58 17.81 6.59 -9.02
CA GLU A 58 17.58 5.27 -9.56
C GLU A 58 17.64 4.30 -8.38
N ALA A 59 16.52 3.65 -8.08
CA ALA A 59 16.42 2.75 -6.95
C ALA A 59 15.32 1.71 -7.19
N PRO A 60 15.47 0.49 -6.63
CA PRO A 60 14.48 -0.58 -6.76
C PRO A 60 13.28 -0.36 -5.82
N PHE A 61 12.71 0.85 -5.79
CA PHE A 61 11.54 1.16 -4.98
C PHE A 61 10.28 0.50 -5.56
N PHE A 62 9.50 -0.14 -4.70
CA PHE A 62 8.12 -0.50 -5.01
C PHE A 62 7.19 0.71 -4.91
N GLY A 63 7.52 1.66 -4.04
CA GLY A 63 6.78 2.89 -3.86
C GLY A 63 6.88 3.84 -5.06
N ILE A 64 5.95 4.77 -5.14
CA ILE A 64 5.86 5.79 -6.19
C ILE A 64 5.80 7.18 -5.59
N ASP A 65 6.23 8.19 -6.34
CA ASP A 65 6.03 9.58 -5.97
C ASP A 65 4.52 9.90 -6.00
N SER A 66 3.94 10.14 -4.83
CA SER A 66 2.49 10.32 -4.67
C SER A 66 2.00 11.73 -4.94
N LEU A 67 2.89 12.71 -5.12
CA LEU A 67 2.56 14.12 -5.35
C LEU A 67 2.74 14.56 -6.80
N HIS A 68 3.59 13.88 -7.54
CA HIS A 68 3.78 14.12 -8.97
C HIS A 68 3.11 13.00 -9.76
N GLU A 69 2.10 13.35 -10.54
CA GLU A 69 1.42 12.39 -11.40
C GLU A 69 2.40 11.82 -12.42
N ARG A 70 2.68 10.53 -12.29
CA ARG A 70 3.32 9.76 -13.35
C ARG A 70 2.26 8.87 -13.98
N PRO A 71 2.11 8.91 -15.31
CA PRO A 71 1.14 8.05 -15.97
C PRO A 71 1.45 6.57 -15.71
N ALA A 72 0.40 5.79 -15.48
CA ALA A 72 0.33 4.34 -15.60
C ALA A 72 0.88 3.46 -14.47
N ARG A 73 1.25 3.92 -13.28
CA ARG A 73 1.39 2.98 -12.18
C ARG A 73 0.10 2.90 -11.38
N THR A 74 -0.51 1.74 -11.37
CA THR A 74 -1.68 1.45 -10.52
C THR A 74 -1.28 1.56 -9.05
N ARG A 75 -1.98 2.39 -8.30
CA ARG A 75 -1.75 2.54 -6.86
C ARG A 75 -2.30 1.33 -6.13
N VAL A 76 -1.47 0.75 -5.28
CA VAL A 76 -1.84 -0.38 -4.44
C VAL A 76 -1.32 -0.17 -3.03
N ALA A 77 -2.02 -0.71 -2.05
CA ALA A 77 -1.51 -0.86 -0.70
C ALA A 77 -1.27 -2.34 -0.41
N LEU A 78 -0.11 -2.64 0.16
CA LEU A 78 0.29 -3.99 0.52
C LEU A 78 0.27 -4.12 2.05
N PHE A 79 -0.28 -5.21 2.55
CA PHE A 79 -0.42 -5.48 3.97
C PHE A 79 0.17 -6.84 4.33
N SER A 80 0.70 -6.93 5.55
CA SER A 80 1.06 -8.20 6.17
C SER A 80 0.43 -8.23 7.56
N HIS A 81 -0.40 -9.22 7.83
CA HIS A 81 -1.08 -9.37 9.10
C HIS A 81 -1.09 -10.83 9.53
N ASN A 82 -0.52 -11.11 10.71
CA ASN A 82 -0.31 -12.49 11.17
C ASN A 82 0.47 -13.32 10.14
N HIS A 83 -0.20 -14.29 9.51
CA HIS A 83 0.39 -15.17 8.49
C HIS A 83 -0.11 -14.86 7.07
N ASP A 84 -0.99 -13.86 6.94
CA ASP A 84 -1.60 -13.49 5.69
C ASP A 84 -0.95 -12.23 5.13
N VAL A 85 -1.01 -12.11 3.81
CA VAL A 85 -0.63 -10.90 3.09
C VAL A 85 -1.81 -10.44 2.25
N ALA A 86 -1.90 -9.15 1.98
CA ALA A 86 -3.00 -8.64 1.20
C ALA A 86 -2.59 -7.49 0.28
N ILE A 87 -3.37 -7.29 -0.77
CA ILE A 87 -3.27 -6.18 -1.70
C ILE A 87 -4.62 -5.46 -1.81
N LEU A 88 -4.60 -4.15 -1.66
CA LEU A 88 -5.76 -3.28 -1.84
C LEU A 88 -5.56 -2.39 -3.07
N ARG A 89 -6.58 -2.30 -3.91
CA ARG A 89 -6.68 -1.40 -5.06
C ARG A 89 -8.13 -0.99 -5.27
N ASP A 90 -8.42 0.30 -5.37
CA ASP A 90 -9.77 0.83 -5.66
C ASP A 90 -10.86 0.21 -4.75
N ASN A 91 -10.61 0.14 -3.45
CA ASN A 91 -11.47 -0.51 -2.44
C ASN A 91 -11.66 -2.03 -2.63
N GLN A 92 -10.90 -2.66 -3.49
CA GLN A 92 -10.90 -4.11 -3.68
C GLN A 92 -9.70 -4.70 -2.95
N LEU A 93 -9.97 -5.58 -2.00
CA LEU A 93 -8.96 -6.27 -1.19
C LEU A 93 -8.89 -7.74 -1.61
N VAL A 94 -7.69 -8.22 -1.86
CA VAL A 94 -7.41 -9.64 -1.97
C VAL A 94 -6.48 -10.04 -0.84
N VAL A 95 -6.93 -10.98 -0.03
CA VAL A 95 -6.15 -11.59 1.06
C VAL A 95 -5.59 -12.91 0.56
N LEU A 96 -4.31 -13.15 0.77
CA LEU A 96 -3.58 -14.35 0.40
C LEU A 96 -3.10 -15.03 1.68
N GLY A 97 -3.68 -16.16 1.98
CA GLY A 97 -3.39 -16.94 3.19
C GLY A 97 -2.48 -18.13 2.94
N LEU A 98 -2.20 -18.84 4.01
CA LEU A 98 -1.42 -20.07 3.97
C LEU A 98 -2.12 -21.15 3.12
N GLY A 99 -1.34 -22.08 2.59
CA GLY A 99 -1.89 -23.21 1.81
C GLY A 99 -2.53 -22.81 0.48
N LYS A 100 -2.16 -21.62 -0.06
CA LYS A 100 -2.73 -21.05 -1.29
C LYS A 100 -4.22 -20.67 -1.17
N THR A 101 -4.70 -20.46 0.04
CA THR A 101 -6.04 -19.90 0.24
C THR A 101 -6.06 -18.42 -0.19
N HIS A 102 -7.18 -17.96 -0.70
CA HIS A 102 -7.38 -16.55 -1.01
C HIS A 102 -8.83 -16.14 -0.76
N GLN A 103 -9.01 -14.85 -0.55
CA GLN A 103 -10.32 -14.26 -0.37
C GLN A 103 -10.37 -12.90 -1.08
N SER A 104 -11.42 -12.65 -1.84
CA SER A 104 -11.66 -11.37 -2.50
C SER A 104 -12.80 -10.63 -1.81
N LEU A 105 -12.53 -9.38 -1.43
CA LEU A 105 -13.41 -8.53 -0.64
C LEU A 105 -13.55 -7.15 -1.27
N THR A 106 -14.70 -6.50 -1.08
CA THR A 106 -14.87 -5.08 -1.31
C THR A 106 -14.90 -4.37 0.04
N TYR A 107 -14.09 -3.33 0.18
CA TYR A 107 -14.05 -2.47 1.35
C TYR A 107 -15.00 -1.29 1.18
N ASP A 108 -15.82 -1.05 2.18
CA ASP A 108 -16.64 0.16 2.30
C ASP A 108 -15.95 1.12 3.28
N PRO A 109 -15.34 2.22 2.80
CA PRO A 109 -14.59 3.14 3.66
C PRO A 109 -15.48 3.96 4.61
N VAL A 110 -16.78 4.10 4.30
CA VAL A 110 -17.74 4.82 5.17
C VAL A 110 -18.22 3.91 6.29
N ALA A 111 -18.64 2.70 5.94
CA ALA A 111 -19.10 1.71 6.92
C ALA A 111 -17.95 0.97 7.61
N LYS A 112 -16.72 1.16 7.15
CA LYS A 112 -15.50 0.45 7.61
C LYS A 112 -15.70 -1.07 7.66
N SER A 113 -16.28 -1.61 6.61
CA SER A 113 -16.70 -3.01 6.56
C SER A 113 -16.31 -3.67 5.25
N PHE A 114 -16.23 -4.99 5.27
CA PHE A 114 -15.90 -5.81 4.12
C PHE A 114 -17.11 -6.62 3.66
N LYS A 115 -17.24 -6.76 2.35
CA LYS A 115 -18.23 -7.65 1.73
C LYS A 115 -17.52 -8.63 0.81
N PRO A 116 -17.83 -9.93 0.87
CA PRO A 116 -17.31 -10.91 -0.09
C PRO A 116 -17.69 -10.51 -1.52
N ARG A 117 -16.79 -10.77 -2.44
CA ARG A 117 -16.99 -10.56 -3.88
C ARG A 117 -16.48 -11.74 -4.70
N ALA A 118 -16.79 -11.75 -5.97
CA ALA A 118 -16.19 -12.70 -6.91
C ALA A 118 -14.66 -12.53 -6.98
N ASP A 119 -13.97 -13.61 -7.21
CA ASP A 119 -12.51 -13.63 -7.27
C ASP A 119 -11.97 -12.67 -8.34
N ASP A 120 -10.93 -11.95 -7.96
CA ASP A 120 -10.17 -11.05 -8.83
C ASP A 120 -8.79 -11.67 -9.11
N ALA A 121 -8.74 -12.53 -10.10
CA ALA A 121 -7.50 -13.22 -10.47
C ALA A 121 -6.39 -12.25 -10.89
N ALA A 122 -6.73 -11.09 -11.46
CA ALA A 122 -5.75 -10.09 -11.86
C ALA A 122 -5.13 -9.40 -10.63
N LEU A 123 -5.95 -8.99 -9.67
CA LEU A 123 -5.47 -8.39 -8.42
C LEU A 123 -4.73 -9.42 -7.56
N GLN A 124 -5.20 -10.66 -7.52
CA GLN A 124 -4.52 -11.77 -6.86
C GLN A 124 -3.13 -11.99 -7.46
N GLY A 125 -3.03 -12.11 -8.78
CA GLY A 125 -1.75 -12.28 -9.48
C GLY A 125 -0.80 -11.11 -9.24
N LEU A 126 -1.31 -9.88 -9.20
CA LEU A 126 -0.53 -8.70 -8.88
C LEU A 126 0.01 -8.76 -7.44
N GLY A 127 -0.81 -9.14 -6.47
CA GLY A 127 -0.39 -9.32 -5.07
C GLY A 127 0.72 -10.36 -4.95
N VAL A 128 0.54 -11.53 -5.55
CA VAL A 128 1.56 -12.59 -5.59
C VAL A 128 2.86 -12.06 -6.19
N ALA A 129 2.81 -11.33 -7.31
CA ALA A 129 3.98 -10.78 -7.97
C ALA A 129 4.75 -9.80 -7.07
N TYR A 130 4.07 -8.90 -6.35
CA TYR A 130 4.72 -7.98 -5.41
C TYR A 130 5.47 -8.72 -4.30
N PHE A 131 4.80 -9.65 -3.62
CA PHE A 131 5.40 -10.37 -2.50
C PHE A 131 6.52 -11.32 -2.93
N GLN A 132 6.37 -12.00 -4.07
CA GLN A 132 7.43 -12.85 -4.62
C GLN A 132 8.63 -12.04 -5.05
N THR A 133 8.43 -10.91 -5.74
CA THR A 133 9.53 -10.05 -6.17
C THR A 133 10.29 -9.48 -4.97
N ALA A 134 9.57 -9.00 -3.94
CA ALA A 134 10.21 -8.51 -2.71
C ALA A 134 11.02 -9.62 -2.02
N SER A 135 10.45 -10.82 -1.90
CA SER A 135 11.14 -11.98 -1.31
C SER A 135 12.39 -12.36 -2.11
N ASP A 136 12.32 -12.30 -3.43
CA ASP A 136 13.42 -12.65 -4.33
C ASP A 136 14.56 -11.63 -4.27
N LEU A 137 14.23 -10.34 -4.29
CA LEU A 137 15.20 -9.26 -4.10
C LEU A 137 15.92 -9.40 -2.76
N PHE A 138 15.16 -9.67 -1.68
CA PHE A 138 15.73 -9.88 -0.35
C PHE A 138 16.66 -11.09 -0.30
N LYS A 139 16.22 -12.26 -0.78
CA LYS A 139 17.01 -13.50 -0.77
C LYS A 139 18.27 -13.44 -1.62
N THR A 140 18.21 -12.67 -2.70
CA THR A 140 19.34 -12.53 -3.65
C THR A 140 20.21 -11.30 -3.39
N ASN A 141 19.89 -10.54 -2.31
CA ASN A 141 20.63 -9.34 -1.90
C ASN A 141 20.66 -8.24 -2.98
N ARG A 142 19.58 -8.14 -3.79
CA ARG A 142 19.43 -7.17 -4.90
C ARG A 142 18.56 -5.97 -4.56
N TYR A 143 18.56 -5.55 -3.30
CA TYR A 143 17.81 -4.37 -2.82
C TYR A 143 18.72 -3.16 -2.54
N ASN A 144 20.01 -3.26 -2.80
CA ASN A 144 21.02 -2.20 -2.69
C ASN A 144 21.31 -1.56 -4.06
#